data_dca7334b5466e692c23d6ab35cb70c7a
#
_entry.id   dca7334b5466e692c23d6ab35cb70c7a
#
_cell.length_a   1.000
_cell.length_b   1.000
_cell.length_c   1.000
_cell.angle_alpha   90.00
_cell.angle_beta   90.00
_cell.angle_gamma   90.00
#
_symmetry.space_group_name_H-M   'P 1'
#
loop_
_entity.id
_entity.type
_entity.pdbx_description
1 polymer ?
#
loop_
_entity_poly.entity_id
_entity_poly.type
_entity_poly.pdbx_seq_one_letter_code
_entity_poly.pdbx_strand_id
1 'polypeptide(L)'
;IATPLVKDLVKVVEFIKNDELWSNQVVQIYVNSDKDIELVPRVGTQQLIVGSADSLEQKFELLKTFYTQIMPKVGINAYGVVNVKYGGQIICEKRGNWSFSGDQTKKVANNTL
;
A
#
# COMPACT_ATOMS: atom_id res chain seq x y z
N ILE A 1 -3.11 4.29 -27.61
CA ILE A 1 -1.89 4.81 -27.06
C ILE A 1 -1.94 4.80 -25.57
N ALA A 2 -0.98 4.18 -24.96
CA ALA A 2 -0.97 4.05 -23.53
C ALA A 2 -0.49 5.33 -22.90
N THR A 3 -1.22 5.79 -21.90
CA THR A 3 -0.76 6.89 -21.08
C THR A 3 0.29 6.37 -20.12
N PRO A 4 1.05 7.26 -19.48
CA PRO A 4 2.00 6.80 -18.46
C PRO A 4 1.35 5.99 -17.36
N LEU A 5 0.14 6.36 -17.00
CA LEU A 5 -0.56 5.62 -15.97
C LEU A 5 -0.86 4.19 -16.40
N VAL A 6 -1.28 4.01 -17.66
CA VAL A 6 -1.55 2.66 -18.17
C VAL A 6 -0.27 1.84 -18.20
N LYS A 7 0.82 2.44 -18.59
CA LYS A 7 2.10 1.73 -18.61
C LYS A 7 2.51 1.32 -17.20
N ASP A 8 2.32 2.22 -16.25
CA ASP A 8 2.64 1.89 -14.86
C ASP A 8 1.75 0.76 -14.36
N LEU A 9 0.48 0.80 -14.70
CA LEU A 9 -0.43 -0.24 -14.26
C LEU A 9 -0.01 -1.60 -14.80
N VAL A 10 0.38 -1.66 -16.07
CA VAL A 10 0.84 -2.90 -16.66
C VAL A 10 2.08 -3.41 -15.93
N LYS A 11 3.01 -2.53 -15.61
CA LYS A 11 4.22 -2.95 -14.91
C LYS A 11 3.90 -3.50 -13.52
N VAL A 12 2.98 -2.86 -12.82
CA VAL A 12 2.60 -3.34 -11.50
C VAL A 12 1.93 -4.71 -11.61
N VAL A 13 1.03 -4.87 -12.57
CA VAL A 13 0.35 -6.14 -12.76
C VAL A 13 1.37 -7.24 -13.06
N GLU A 14 2.32 -6.96 -13.93
CA GLU A 14 3.30 -7.97 -14.29
C GLU A 14 4.23 -8.29 -13.11
N PHE A 15 4.60 -7.28 -12.34
CA PHE A 15 5.42 -7.53 -11.17
C PHE A 15 4.70 -8.49 -10.23
N ILE A 16 3.42 -8.23 -9.98
CA ILE A 16 2.64 -9.06 -9.07
C ILE A 16 2.47 -10.47 -9.60
N LYS A 17 2.16 -10.59 -10.88
CA LYS A 17 1.95 -11.90 -11.48
C LYS A 17 3.20 -12.78 -11.42
N ASN A 18 4.35 -12.16 -11.49
CA ASN A 18 5.60 -12.90 -11.51
C ASN A 18 6.18 -13.13 -10.12
N ASP A 19 5.50 -12.66 -9.08
CA ASP A 19 5.99 -12.83 -7.72
C ASP A 19 5.11 -13.84 -7.01
N GLU A 20 5.72 -14.88 -6.48
CA GLU A 20 4.97 -15.97 -5.90
C GLU A 20 4.16 -15.52 -4.68
N LEU A 21 4.72 -14.65 -3.87
CA LEU A 21 4.03 -14.16 -2.71
C LEU A 21 2.88 -13.23 -3.11
N TRP A 22 3.18 -12.22 -3.93
CA TRP A 22 2.19 -11.18 -4.19
C TRP A 22 1.09 -11.63 -5.12
N SER A 23 1.37 -12.58 -6.00
CA SER A 23 0.30 -13.10 -6.86
C SER A 23 -0.78 -13.78 -6.03
N ASN A 24 -0.43 -14.27 -4.85
CA ASN A 24 -1.40 -14.90 -3.97
C ASN A 24 -2.00 -13.93 -2.97
N GLN A 25 -1.37 -12.79 -2.73
CA GLN A 25 -1.81 -11.88 -1.70
C GLN A 25 -2.63 -10.71 -2.21
N VAL A 26 -2.54 -10.40 -3.48
CA VAL A 26 -3.26 -9.27 -4.05
C VAL A 26 -4.45 -9.80 -4.83
N VAL A 27 -5.64 -9.36 -4.48
CA VAL A 27 -6.85 -9.83 -5.13
C VAL A 27 -7.43 -8.81 -6.09
N GLN A 28 -6.99 -7.55 -6.00
CA GLN A 28 -7.52 -6.52 -6.89
C GLN A 28 -6.51 -5.39 -6.99
N ILE A 29 -6.46 -4.77 -8.16
CA ILE A 29 -5.60 -3.61 -8.42
C ILE A 29 -6.50 -2.55 -9.02
N TYR A 30 -6.41 -1.32 -8.54
CA TYR A 30 -7.20 -0.25 -9.11
C TYR A 30 -6.46 1.08 -9.01
N VAL A 31 -7.02 2.11 -9.65
CA VAL A 31 -6.45 3.45 -9.63
C VAL A 31 -7.43 4.35 -8.90
N ASN A 32 -6.93 5.07 -7.91
CA ASN A 32 -7.81 5.93 -7.11
C ASN A 32 -7.97 7.30 -7.77
N SER A 33 -8.70 8.18 -7.08
CA SER A 33 -9.01 9.49 -7.65
C SER A 33 -7.78 10.39 -7.79
N ASP A 34 -6.73 10.09 -7.05
CA ASP A 34 -5.48 10.81 -7.19
C ASP A 34 -4.56 10.21 -8.25
N LYS A 35 -5.08 9.20 -8.95
CA LYS A 35 -4.35 8.50 -10.00
C LYS A 35 -3.18 7.69 -9.46
N ASP A 36 -3.26 7.30 -8.21
CA ASP A 36 -2.31 6.39 -7.62
C ASP A 36 -2.83 4.97 -7.72
N ILE A 37 -1.93 4.04 -7.96
CA ILE A 37 -2.28 2.62 -8.05
C ILE A 37 -2.38 2.08 -6.65
N GLU A 38 -3.49 1.39 -6.37
CA GLU A 38 -3.73 0.78 -5.07
C GLU A 38 -3.98 -0.71 -5.23
N LEU A 39 -3.61 -1.45 -4.20
CA LEU A 39 -3.80 -2.90 -4.18
C LEU A 39 -4.76 -3.26 -3.05
N VAL A 40 -5.56 -4.29 -3.30
CA VAL A 40 -6.43 -4.85 -2.28
C VAL A 40 -5.85 -6.19 -1.87
N PRO A 41 -5.50 -6.37 -0.60
CA PRO A 41 -4.91 -7.63 -0.15
C PRO A 41 -5.99 -8.68 0.07
N ARG A 42 -5.58 -9.94 0.01
CA ARG A 42 -6.48 -11.04 0.28
C ARG A 42 -6.89 -11.08 1.74
N VAL A 43 -5.96 -10.78 2.62
CA VAL A 43 -6.20 -10.84 4.06
C VAL A 43 -6.13 -9.43 4.61
N GLY A 44 -7.13 -9.07 5.41
CA GLY A 44 -7.20 -7.73 5.96
C GLY A 44 -7.95 -6.80 5.04
N THR A 45 -8.09 -5.58 5.47
CA THR A 45 -8.82 -4.59 4.71
C THR A 45 -8.00 -3.33 4.48
N GLN A 46 -6.68 -3.46 4.50
CA GLN A 46 -5.82 -2.32 4.26
C GLN A 46 -5.90 -1.87 2.81
N GLN A 47 -5.77 -0.57 2.62
CA GLN A 47 -5.54 -0.02 1.29
C GLN A 47 -4.03 0.10 1.13
N LEU A 48 -3.49 -0.57 0.13
CA LEU A 48 -2.06 -0.56 -0.10
C LEU A 48 -1.78 0.37 -1.28
N ILE A 49 -1.21 1.53 -1.01
CA ILE A 49 -1.01 2.55 -2.03
C ILE A 49 0.41 2.45 -2.56
N VAL A 50 0.52 2.03 -3.79
CA VAL A 50 1.81 1.90 -4.48
C VAL A 50 2.14 3.15 -5.28
N GLY A 51 1.13 3.82 -5.78
CA GLY A 51 1.33 5.05 -6.54
C GLY A 51 1.64 4.78 -7.99
N SER A 52 2.91 4.68 -8.29
CA SER A 52 3.35 4.48 -9.67
C SER A 52 4.23 3.24 -9.75
N ALA A 53 4.75 2.98 -10.94
CA ALA A 53 5.62 1.82 -11.14
C ALA A 53 7.08 2.08 -10.79
N ASP A 54 7.38 3.25 -10.27
CA ASP A 54 8.74 3.55 -9.89
C ASP A 54 9.13 2.78 -8.66
N SER A 55 10.34 2.23 -8.66
CA SER A 55 10.91 1.56 -7.48
C SER A 55 10.03 0.45 -6.96
N LEU A 56 9.46 -0.35 -7.86
CA LEU A 56 8.53 -1.40 -7.44
C LEU A 56 9.15 -2.38 -6.46
N GLU A 57 10.38 -2.80 -6.71
CA GLU A 57 11.01 -3.74 -5.81
C GLU A 57 11.11 -3.19 -4.40
N GLN A 58 11.52 -1.94 -4.28
CA GLN A 58 11.65 -1.31 -2.98
C GLN A 58 10.28 -1.16 -2.30
N LYS A 59 9.27 -0.76 -3.07
CA LYS A 59 7.93 -0.59 -2.53
C LYS A 59 7.37 -1.91 -2.02
N PHE A 60 7.54 -2.98 -2.77
CA PHE A 60 7.02 -4.25 -2.32
C PHE A 60 7.83 -4.83 -1.16
N GLU A 61 9.11 -4.50 -1.07
CA GLU A 61 9.88 -4.85 0.13
C GLU A 61 9.34 -4.14 1.36
N LEU A 62 8.96 -2.88 1.21
CA LEU A 62 8.36 -2.15 2.32
C LEU A 62 7.03 -2.77 2.73
N LEU A 63 6.21 -3.17 1.77
CA LEU A 63 4.96 -3.85 2.08
C LEU A 63 5.22 -5.16 2.77
N LYS A 64 6.22 -5.89 2.34
CA LYS A 64 6.57 -7.14 2.98
C LYS A 64 7.01 -6.91 4.42
N THR A 65 7.77 -5.86 4.66
CA THR A 65 8.18 -5.49 6.01
C THR A 65 6.96 -5.18 6.88
N PHE A 66 5.99 -4.50 6.31
CA PHE A 66 4.76 -4.22 7.05
C PHE A 66 4.11 -5.53 7.50
N TYR A 67 3.93 -6.47 6.58
CA TYR A 67 3.22 -7.69 6.91
C TYR A 67 4.01 -8.65 7.80
N THR A 68 5.32 -8.63 7.70
CA THR A 68 6.13 -9.58 8.46
C THR A 68 6.59 -9.02 9.79
N GLN A 69 6.73 -7.70 9.92
CA GLN A 69 7.34 -7.13 11.11
C GLN A 69 6.45 -6.15 11.86
N ILE A 70 5.59 -5.45 11.16
CA ILE A 70 4.76 -4.44 11.81
C ILE A 70 3.43 -5.02 12.22
N MET A 71 2.73 -5.65 11.28
CA MET A 71 1.42 -6.18 11.55
C MET A 71 1.40 -7.19 12.69
N PRO A 72 2.37 -8.09 12.83
CA PRO A 72 2.32 -9.04 13.95
C PRO A 72 2.38 -8.36 15.30
N LYS A 73 2.94 -7.17 15.36
CA LYS A 73 3.04 -6.46 16.64
C LYS A 73 1.80 -5.64 16.96
N VAL A 74 1.12 -5.16 15.94
CA VAL A 74 0.01 -4.22 16.17
C VAL A 74 -1.35 -4.81 15.83
N GLY A 75 -1.39 -5.92 15.12
CA GLY A 75 -2.65 -6.55 14.76
C GLY A 75 -3.09 -6.19 13.36
N ILE A 76 -3.83 -7.10 12.75
CA ILE A 76 -4.19 -6.98 11.34
C ILE A 76 -5.10 -5.79 11.07
N ASN A 77 -5.82 -5.34 12.07
CA ASN A 77 -6.77 -4.25 11.89
C ASN A 77 -6.28 -2.92 12.45
N ALA A 78 -5.02 -2.83 12.81
CA ALA A 78 -4.52 -1.61 13.42
C ALA A 78 -4.44 -0.46 12.43
N TYR A 79 -4.05 -0.74 11.22
CA TYR A 79 -3.89 0.29 10.20
C TYR A 79 -4.83 0.01 9.04
N GLY A 80 -5.44 1.07 8.53
CA GLY A 80 -6.34 0.96 7.39
C GLY A 80 -5.68 1.31 6.07
N VAL A 81 -4.61 2.08 6.12
CA VAL A 81 -3.91 2.50 4.91
C VAL A 81 -2.42 2.28 5.09
N VAL A 82 -1.80 1.66 4.12
CA VAL A 82 -0.36 1.48 4.09
C VAL A 82 0.13 2.09 2.78
N ASN A 83 0.88 3.17 2.89
CA ASN A 83 1.28 3.95 1.73
C ASN A 83 2.78 3.83 1.54
N VAL A 84 3.20 3.29 0.41
CA VAL A 84 4.61 3.15 0.08
C VAL A 84 4.96 3.90 -1.20
N LYS A 85 4.09 4.81 -1.64
CA LYS A 85 4.26 5.40 -2.97
C LYS A 85 5.49 6.26 -3.12
N TYR A 86 6.09 6.67 -2.03
CA TYR A 86 7.30 7.48 -2.10
C TYR A 86 8.57 6.64 -2.19
N GLY A 87 8.44 5.35 -2.11
CA GLY A 87 9.54 4.45 -2.40
C GLY A 87 10.58 4.29 -1.31
N GLY A 88 10.82 5.29 -0.53
CA GLY A 88 11.83 5.23 0.49
C GLY A 88 11.30 5.18 1.90
N GLN A 89 9.99 5.16 2.05
CA GLN A 89 9.41 5.16 3.38
C GLN A 89 8.03 4.53 3.34
N ILE A 90 7.58 4.08 4.50
CA ILE A 90 6.26 3.50 4.64
C ILE A 90 5.47 4.39 5.57
N ILE A 91 4.26 4.75 5.15
CA ILE A 91 3.37 5.60 5.93
C ILE A 91 2.12 4.81 6.21
N CYS A 92 1.83 4.58 7.48
CA CYS A 92 0.66 3.82 7.87
C CYS A 92 -0.32 4.74 8.58
N GLU A 93 -1.58 4.65 8.18
CA GLU A 93 -2.64 5.43 8.80
C GLU A 93 -3.56 4.50 9.55
N LYS A 94 -3.90 4.87 10.76
CA LYS A 94 -4.73 4.03 11.58
C LYS A 94 -6.13 3.92 11.04
N ARG A 95 -6.67 2.75 11.21
CA ARG A 95 -8.06 2.54 10.91
C ARG A 95 -8.88 3.23 11.97
N GLY A 96 -10.03 3.73 11.59
CA GLY A 96 -10.90 4.20 12.58
C GLY A 96 -11.49 5.51 12.30
N ASN A 97 -11.74 6.18 13.35
CA ASN A 97 -12.61 7.26 13.30
C ASN A 97 -11.96 8.58 13.56
N TRP A 98 -10.76 8.62 13.25
CA TRP A 98 -10.07 9.84 13.33
C TRP A 98 -10.70 10.91 12.47
N SER A 99 -11.63 10.51 11.68
CA SER A 99 -12.24 11.45 10.81
C SER A 99 -12.85 12.65 11.50
N PHE A 100 -13.22 12.46 12.73
CA PHE A 100 -13.86 13.56 13.36
C PHE A 100 -12.90 14.61 13.83
N SER A 101 -11.70 14.29 14.05
CA SER A 101 -10.84 15.29 14.52
C SER A 101 -9.69 15.50 13.70
N GLY A 102 -9.40 14.61 13.17
CA GLY A 102 -8.47 14.88 12.86
C GLY A 102 -7.36 14.68 12.08
N ASP A 103 -7.33 15.21 11.52
CA ASP A 103 -6.37 15.52 10.61
C ASP A 103 -4.99 15.25 11.11
N GLN A 104 -4.67 15.74 12.20
CA GLN A 104 -3.32 15.66 12.67
C GLN A 104 -2.98 14.32 13.23
N THR A 105 -3.96 13.63 13.66
CA THR A 105 -3.68 12.34 14.23
C THR A 105 -3.12 11.35 13.25
N LYS A 106 -3.42 11.54 12.02
CA LYS A 106 -2.89 10.65 11.02
C LYS A 106 -1.40 10.75 10.91
N LYS A 107 -0.90 11.94 11.08
CA LYS A 107 0.52 12.12 10.97
C LYS A 107 1.27 11.48 12.08
N VAL A 108 0.66 11.43 13.22
CA VAL A 108 1.31 10.76 14.33
C VAL A 108 1.53 9.30 14.01
N ALA A 109 0.58 8.71 13.35
CA ALA A 109 0.73 7.31 13.00
C ALA A 109 1.97 7.08 12.17
N ASN A 110 2.33 8.02 11.38
CA ASN A 110 3.52 7.85 10.57
C ASN A 110 4.76 7.74 11.42
N ASN A 111 4.75 8.38 12.53
CA ASN A 111 5.96 8.46 13.33
C ASN A 111 6.14 7.29 14.23
N THR A 112 5.15 6.49 14.36
CA THR A 112 5.25 5.39 15.29
C THR A 112 5.96 4.20 14.71
N LEU A 113 6.27 4.29 13.47
CA LEU A 113 6.99 3.21 12.84
C LEU A 113 8.47 3.45 12.90
#